data_ef19facbc7a9e42f0dfb838a2a9f6ad5
#
_entry.id   ef19facbc7a9e42f0dfb838a2a9f6ad5
#
_cell.length_a   1.000
_cell.length_b   1.000
_cell.length_c   1.000
_cell.angle_alpha   90.00
_cell.angle_beta   90.00
_cell.angle_gamma   90.00
#
_symmetry.space_group_name_H-M   'P 1'
#
loop_
_entity.id
_entity.type
_entity.pdbx_description
1 polymer ?
#
loop_
_entity_poly.entity_id
_entity_poly.type
_entity_poly.pdbx_seq_one_letter_code
_entity_poly.pdbx_strand_id
1 'polypeptide(L)'
;MAFDKNTYLYEGKRMFRQNTSHLQSSLFGIASQLPKAKLEKLQKSKEYDFYQLVFCKINEKDFSVLYSDHCSRPNAPVNSLVASIILMYRNNWTTEALFDRIDFDLLTRTALGLDTLEETPFCPATFFNFQNRLLCHFSQTGHNLIERVFDGLTEQQLKILKIKTDIQRSDSFMAMSNIRSYSRTQLLIEMLIRLHRILSDEDQKRFNDILSPYIKQSSGQYLYTLQRQQIPQEQEKLGRLYRTLYEALKERYKDFEVFSVFERVYTEHFTIIDEKITVKTGQELNGSTLQSPDDIDATYRKKRDRHYRGQSVNVTETAHPDNELNLITDVAVCSNNTDDSKILNERVGPIKEKTPDLNELHTDGAYGSEDNDKKMEELEITHVQTAVRGRQAEVSMEIEEVSDGQYKVKCPHQCVSSEKARKRYKACFDVEICKQCPLSSHCPAKQQRDKRTYYFDRSDYLLGKRNRNIKSLPPERRKLRPNIEATVKEFTKPFNHKGKLRVRGLFKTMVYAHAMAISINFGRVWRYMAENPDFFALSNFLCGILPCLFARNSRNELRKIIIRDKNRCWFEPRLYFKQAA
;
A
#
# COMPACT_ATOMS: atom_id res chain seq x y z
N MET A 1 22.67 -8.91 16.12
CA MET A 1 21.87 -8.74 17.34
C MET A 1 20.59 -9.52 17.13
N ALA A 2 20.44 -10.64 17.83
CA ALA A 2 19.20 -11.39 17.85
C ALA A 2 18.20 -10.59 18.67
N PHE A 3 17.10 -10.18 18.05
CA PHE A 3 16.01 -9.54 18.77
C PHE A 3 15.21 -10.64 19.46
N ASP A 4 15.42 -10.80 20.74
CA ASP A 4 14.64 -11.67 21.59
C ASP A 4 13.22 -11.09 21.73
N LYS A 5 12.20 -11.84 21.35
CA LYS A 5 10.78 -11.45 21.51
C LYS A 5 10.43 -11.15 22.98
N ASN A 6 11.13 -11.73 23.93
CA ASN A 6 10.92 -11.52 25.36
C ASN A 6 11.46 -10.18 25.87
N THR A 7 12.39 -9.53 25.20
CA THR A 7 12.94 -8.23 25.63
C THR A 7 11.92 -7.09 25.46
N TYR A 8 10.88 -7.26 24.61
CA TYR A 8 9.86 -6.23 24.40
C TYR A 8 8.73 -6.21 25.44
N LEU A 9 8.60 -7.25 26.27
CA LEU A 9 7.52 -7.34 27.26
C LEU A 9 7.81 -6.57 28.57
N TYR A 10 9.00 -6.02 28.77
CA TYR A 10 9.43 -5.41 30.06
C TYR A 10 9.63 -3.90 30.05
N GLU A 11 9.45 -3.18 28.93
CA GLU A 11 9.28 -1.73 29.02
C GLU A 11 7.85 -1.45 29.52
N GLY A 12 7.73 -1.04 30.78
CA GLY A 12 6.46 -0.64 31.38
C GLY A 12 5.73 0.31 30.43
N LYS A 13 4.50 -0.05 30.02
CA LYS A 13 3.69 0.80 29.15
C LYS A 13 3.61 2.19 29.75
N ARG A 14 3.96 3.22 28.99
CA ARG A 14 3.86 4.61 29.41
C ARG A 14 2.40 5.04 29.39
N MET A 15 2.02 5.98 30.25
CA MET A 15 0.70 6.57 30.27
C MET A 15 0.48 7.42 29.00
N PHE A 16 -0.64 7.21 28.34
CA PHE A 16 -1.02 8.03 27.18
C PHE A 16 -1.38 9.46 27.61
N ARG A 17 -0.76 10.43 26.95
CA ARG A 17 -1.08 11.86 27.09
C ARG A 17 -1.04 12.51 25.71
N GLN A 18 -2.13 13.20 25.36
CA GLN A 18 -2.15 14.00 24.13
C GLN A 18 -1.16 15.17 24.21
N ASN A 19 -0.52 15.47 23.11
CA ASN A 19 0.34 16.63 22.97
C ASN A 19 -0.48 17.90 22.75
N THR A 20 -0.48 18.78 23.72
CA THR A 20 -1.11 20.09 23.63
C THR A 20 -0.09 21.24 23.57
N SER A 21 1.20 20.96 23.65
CA SER A 21 2.25 21.98 23.69
C SER A 21 2.27 22.87 22.44
N HIS A 22 1.93 22.31 21.29
CA HIS A 22 1.85 23.07 20.02
C HIS A 22 0.64 24.00 19.91
N LEU A 23 -0.34 23.89 20.82
CA LEU A 23 -1.53 24.75 20.84
C LEU A 23 -1.28 26.09 21.55
N GLN A 24 -0.19 26.20 22.30
CA GLN A 24 0.22 27.40 23.02
C GLN A 24 1.59 27.84 22.53
N SER A 25 1.71 29.10 22.10
CA SER A 25 3.03 29.65 21.77
C SER A 25 3.85 29.84 23.03
N SER A 26 5.09 29.34 23.00
CA SER A 26 6.05 29.61 24.07
C SER A 26 6.54 31.06 24.00
N LEU A 27 6.71 31.68 25.18
CA LEU A 27 7.35 33.00 25.27
C LEU A 27 8.80 32.98 24.72
N PHE A 28 9.46 31.83 24.78
CA PHE A 28 10.80 31.59 24.26
C PHE A 28 10.79 30.73 22.99
N GLY A 29 9.65 30.64 22.32
CA GLY A 29 9.49 29.85 21.10
C GLY A 29 10.27 30.44 19.91
N ILE A 30 10.49 29.61 18.89
CA ILE A 30 11.14 29.99 17.63
C ILE A 30 10.51 31.27 17.05
N ALA A 31 9.18 31.36 17.09
CA ALA A 31 8.44 32.50 16.56
C ALA A 31 8.80 33.83 17.27
N SER A 32 9.05 33.79 18.60
CA SER A 32 9.39 34.98 19.38
C SER A 32 10.84 35.44 19.21
N GLN A 33 11.74 34.54 18.79
CA GLN A 33 13.17 34.80 18.64
C GLN A 33 13.55 35.22 17.22
N LEU A 34 12.67 35.02 16.23
CA LEU A 34 12.96 35.35 14.84
C LEU A 34 12.63 36.82 14.52
N PRO A 35 13.50 37.52 13.77
CA PRO A 35 13.16 38.81 13.16
C PRO A 35 11.90 38.67 12.28
N LYS A 36 11.07 39.72 12.23
CA LYS A 36 9.77 39.72 11.52
C LYS A 36 9.85 39.17 10.10
N ALA A 37 10.83 39.59 9.31
CA ALA A 37 10.99 39.10 7.93
C ALA A 37 11.30 37.60 7.85
N LYS A 38 12.07 37.04 8.79
CA LYS A 38 12.34 35.60 8.86
C LYS A 38 11.10 34.82 9.32
N LEU A 39 10.33 35.37 10.26
CA LEU A 39 9.08 34.78 10.72
C LEU A 39 8.05 34.71 9.60
N GLU A 40 7.87 35.79 8.84
CA GLU A 40 7.00 35.80 7.65
C GLU A 40 7.43 34.77 6.60
N LYS A 41 8.74 34.59 6.38
CA LYS A 41 9.27 33.57 5.48
C LYS A 41 9.00 32.17 6.01
N LEU A 42 9.14 31.94 7.33
CA LEU A 42 8.83 30.66 7.98
C LEU A 42 7.35 30.32 7.81
N GLN A 43 6.46 31.26 8.07
CA GLN A 43 5.00 31.10 7.95
C GLN A 43 4.52 30.85 6.51
N LYS A 44 5.30 31.23 5.50
CA LYS A 44 5.05 30.96 4.08
C LYS A 44 5.77 29.70 3.59
N SER A 45 6.44 28.97 4.48
CA SER A 45 7.18 27.76 4.12
C SER A 45 6.24 26.57 3.97
N LYS A 46 6.65 25.62 3.13
CA LYS A 46 5.96 24.36 2.94
C LYS A 46 5.92 23.51 4.23
N GLU A 47 6.88 23.69 5.11
CA GLU A 47 6.99 23.03 6.40
C GLU A 47 5.97 23.57 7.40
N TYR A 48 5.67 24.86 7.35
CA TYR A 48 4.59 25.45 8.14
C TYR A 48 3.21 24.98 7.65
N ASP A 49 3.02 24.90 6.34
CA ASP A 49 1.78 24.33 5.77
C ASP A 49 1.65 22.84 6.11
N PHE A 50 2.75 22.09 6.15
CA PHE A 50 2.75 20.70 6.61
C PHE A 50 2.34 20.60 8.09
N TYR A 51 2.83 21.49 8.94
CA TYR A 51 2.39 21.57 10.33
C TYR A 51 0.87 21.76 10.41
N GLN A 52 0.30 22.70 9.65
CA GLN A 52 -1.14 22.99 9.71
C GLN A 52 -2.00 21.87 9.09
N LEU A 53 -1.63 21.37 7.93
CA LEU A 53 -2.46 20.49 7.11
C LEU A 53 -2.28 19.00 7.42
N VAL A 54 -1.16 18.63 8.05
CA VAL A 54 -0.85 17.25 8.39
C VAL A 54 -0.69 17.08 9.89
N PHE A 55 0.32 17.73 10.49
CA PHE A 55 0.66 17.53 11.89
C PHE A 55 -0.53 17.83 12.84
N CYS A 56 -1.16 19.00 12.73
CA CYS A 56 -2.29 19.39 13.57
C CYS A 56 -3.56 18.55 13.33
N LYS A 57 -3.60 17.76 12.28
CA LYS A 57 -4.75 16.92 11.93
C LYS A 57 -4.57 15.45 12.31
N ILE A 58 -3.40 15.06 12.82
CA ILE A 58 -3.15 13.72 13.34
C ILE A 58 -3.97 13.52 14.62
N ASN A 59 -4.89 12.55 14.59
CA ASN A 59 -5.66 12.18 15.77
C ASN A 59 -4.83 11.28 16.69
N GLU A 60 -4.20 11.87 17.71
CA GLU A 60 -3.36 11.12 18.64
C GLU A 60 -4.13 10.07 19.47
N LYS A 61 -5.45 10.24 19.66
CA LYS A 61 -6.28 9.28 20.41
C LYS A 61 -6.26 7.88 19.80
N ASP A 62 -6.11 7.77 18.48
CA ASP A 62 -6.03 6.48 17.79
C ASP A 62 -4.82 5.66 18.23
N PHE A 63 -3.80 6.33 18.75
CA PHE A 63 -2.56 5.71 19.25
C PHE A 63 -2.57 5.40 20.74
N SER A 64 -3.65 5.75 21.47
CA SER A 64 -3.76 5.44 22.91
C SER A 64 -3.61 3.95 23.21
N VAL A 65 -4.05 3.10 22.29
CA VAL A 65 -3.93 1.63 22.37
C VAL A 65 -2.48 1.11 22.48
N LEU A 66 -1.50 1.95 22.13
CA LEU A 66 -0.07 1.63 22.25
C LEU A 66 0.49 1.89 23.65
N TYR A 67 -0.30 2.44 24.55
CA TYR A 67 0.13 2.94 25.84
C TYR A 67 -0.69 2.34 26.97
N SER A 68 -0.26 2.58 28.24
CA SER A 68 -0.94 2.10 29.43
C SER A 68 -1.90 3.14 29.97
N ASP A 69 -2.97 2.68 30.62
CA ASP A 69 -3.87 3.52 31.42
C ASP A 69 -3.35 3.78 32.84
N HIS A 70 -2.28 3.10 33.24
CA HIS A 70 -1.69 3.28 34.58
C HIS A 70 -0.79 4.50 34.66
N CYS A 71 -0.78 5.16 35.82
CA CYS A 71 0.11 6.28 36.11
C CYS A 71 1.57 5.88 35.94
N SER A 72 2.22 6.39 34.93
CA SER A 72 3.62 6.19 34.58
C SER A 72 4.17 7.43 33.88
N ARG A 73 5.45 7.43 33.52
CA ARG A 73 6.04 8.52 32.73
C ARG A 73 5.23 8.71 31.43
N PRO A 74 4.82 9.97 31.09
CA PRO A 74 4.08 10.24 29.85
C PRO A 74 4.84 9.80 28.58
N ASN A 75 4.06 9.51 27.53
CA ASN A 75 4.61 9.25 26.20
C ASN A 75 5.29 10.51 25.61
N ALA A 76 6.18 10.30 24.66
CA ALA A 76 6.61 11.36 23.76
C ALA A 76 5.44 11.84 22.87
N PRO A 77 5.49 13.07 22.31
CA PRO A 77 4.45 13.60 21.45
C PRO A 77 4.20 12.68 20.24
N VAL A 78 3.02 12.05 20.17
CA VAL A 78 2.70 11.05 19.13
C VAL A 78 2.59 11.69 17.75
N ASN A 79 1.95 12.86 17.67
CA ASN A 79 1.85 13.60 16.42
C ASN A 79 3.24 13.97 15.84
N SER A 80 4.22 14.35 16.70
CA SER A 80 5.59 14.60 16.26
C SER A 80 6.29 13.32 15.78
N LEU A 81 6.06 12.17 16.43
CA LEU A 81 6.60 10.88 16.01
C LEU A 81 6.04 10.43 14.67
N VAL A 82 4.72 10.54 14.47
CA VAL A 82 4.06 10.20 13.20
C VAL A 82 4.50 11.13 12.08
N ALA A 83 4.51 12.45 12.34
CA ALA A 83 4.99 13.44 11.37
C ALA A 83 6.46 13.21 11.00
N SER A 84 7.31 12.79 11.95
CA SER A 84 8.71 12.41 11.70
C SER A 84 8.81 11.21 10.74
N ILE A 85 7.96 10.20 10.88
CA ILE A 85 7.89 9.07 9.93
C ILE A 85 7.55 9.58 8.52
N ILE A 86 6.54 10.44 8.40
CA ILE A 86 6.10 10.99 7.10
C ILE A 86 7.21 11.81 6.45
N LEU A 87 7.84 12.73 7.19
CA LEU A 87 8.94 13.56 6.67
C LEU A 87 10.17 12.74 6.30
N MET A 88 10.51 11.72 7.09
CA MET A 88 11.63 10.82 6.82
C MET A 88 11.46 10.14 5.46
N TYR A 89 10.30 9.56 5.18
CA TYR A 89 10.05 8.91 3.89
C TYR A 89 9.92 9.91 2.73
N ARG A 90 9.20 11.01 2.93
CA ARG A 90 9.04 12.08 1.94
C ARG A 90 10.37 12.60 1.42
N ASN A 91 11.32 12.84 2.32
CA ASN A 91 12.61 13.44 1.98
C ASN A 91 13.70 12.38 1.78
N ASN A 92 13.36 11.10 1.87
CA ASN A 92 14.30 9.98 1.77
C ASN A 92 15.46 10.07 2.78
N TRP A 93 15.21 10.56 3.99
CA TRP A 93 16.19 10.67 5.05
C TRP A 93 16.47 9.33 5.71
N THR A 94 17.70 9.14 6.20
CA THR A 94 18.00 8.12 7.21
C THR A 94 17.49 8.59 8.57
N THR A 95 17.41 7.69 9.55
CA THR A 95 17.06 8.10 10.92
C THR A 95 18.07 9.10 11.48
N GLU A 96 19.36 8.91 11.22
CA GLU A 96 20.41 9.84 11.58
C GLU A 96 20.16 11.23 10.97
N ALA A 97 19.99 11.32 9.64
CA ALA A 97 19.68 12.57 8.97
C ALA A 97 18.36 13.22 9.45
N LEU A 98 17.36 12.44 9.86
CA LEU A 98 16.15 12.97 10.47
C LEU A 98 16.47 13.68 11.79
N PHE A 99 17.24 13.04 12.68
CA PHE A 99 17.56 13.61 13.98
C PHE A 99 18.50 14.81 13.87
N ASP A 100 19.49 14.79 12.97
CA ASP A 100 20.30 15.98 12.65
C ASP A 100 19.40 17.16 12.23
N ARG A 101 18.37 16.91 11.44
CA ARG A 101 17.40 17.92 11.03
C ARG A 101 16.50 18.39 12.18
N ILE A 102 16.09 17.49 13.04
CA ILE A 102 15.31 17.85 14.24
C ILE A 102 16.11 18.75 15.15
N ASP A 103 17.41 18.53 15.28
CA ASP A 103 18.28 19.31 16.14
C ASP A 103 18.66 20.68 15.54
N PHE A 104 18.93 20.76 14.25
CA PHE A 104 19.56 21.94 13.63
C PHE A 104 18.74 22.67 12.56
N ASP A 105 17.57 22.12 12.14
CA ASP A 105 16.77 22.74 11.08
C ASP A 105 15.43 23.27 11.61
N LEU A 106 15.32 24.60 11.64
CA LEU A 106 14.12 25.30 12.10
C LEU A 106 12.85 24.92 11.29
N LEU A 107 12.99 24.67 10.00
CA LEU A 107 11.86 24.27 9.16
C LEU A 107 11.34 22.89 9.56
N THR A 108 12.23 21.93 9.78
CA THR A 108 11.88 20.59 10.25
C THR A 108 11.23 20.66 11.65
N ARG A 109 11.79 21.44 12.58
CA ARG A 109 11.20 21.65 13.91
C ARG A 109 9.79 22.21 13.81
N THR A 110 9.60 23.23 12.99
CA THR A 110 8.27 23.82 12.73
C THR A 110 7.28 22.78 12.20
N ALA A 111 7.66 21.98 11.22
CA ALA A 111 6.82 20.93 10.66
C ALA A 111 6.40 19.86 11.71
N LEU A 112 7.23 19.66 12.74
CA LEU A 112 6.99 18.69 13.81
C LEU A 112 6.33 19.31 15.05
N GLY A 113 5.93 20.58 15.01
CA GLY A 113 5.30 21.27 16.13
C GLY A 113 6.25 21.51 17.33
N LEU A 114 7.56 21.57 17.09
CA LEU A 114 8.61 21.82 18.08
C LEU A 114 8.95 23.30 18.08
N ASP A 115 8.27 24.06 18.94
CA ASP A 115 8.35 25.54 18.94
C ASP A 115 9.55 26.08 19.76
N THR A 116 10.34 25.26 20.43
CA THR A 116 11.50 25.72 21.21
C THR A 116 12.80 25.20 20.63
N LEU A 117 13.93 25.87 20.96
CA LEU A 117 15.28 25.40 20.64
C LEU A 117 15.84 24.46 21.73
N GLU A 118 15.04 24.14 22.72
CA GLU A 118 15.39 23.19 23.78
C GLU A 118 15.56 21.77 23.24
N GLU A 119 15.95 20.85 24.13
CA GLU A 119 16.10 19.45 23.80
C GLU A 119 14.85 18.86 23.15
N THR A 120 15.07 18.02 22.17
CA THR A 120 13.99 17.32 21.47
C THR A 120 13.27 16.38 22.44
N PRO A 121 11.92 16.36 22.48
CA PRO A 121 11.16 15.60 23.46
C PRO A 121 11.25 14.08 23.26
N PHE A 122 11.95 13.62 22.25
CA PHE A 122 12.22 12.21 21.97
C PHE A 122 13.59 12.03 21.29
N CYS A 123 14.22 10.91 21.58
CA CYS A 123 15.51 10.50 20.99
C CYS A 123 15.31 9.37 19.95
N PRO A 124 16.36 8.97 19.21
CA PRO A 124 16.29 7.86 18.26
C PRO A 124 15.72 6.57 18.87
N ALA A 125 16.09 6.23 20.09
CA ALA A 125 15.57 5.03 20.77
C ALA A 125 14.04 5.12 21.00
N THR A 126 13.54 6.28 21.42
CA THR A 126 12.09 6.50 21.57
C THR A 126 11.35 6.36 20.23
N PHE A 127 11.94 6.88 19.15
CA PHE A 127 11.39 6.76 17.81
C PHE A 127 11.34 5.31 17.32
N PHE A 128 12.40 4.52 17.54
CA PHE A 128 12.40 3.09 17.23
C PHE A 128 11.40 2.30 18.09
N ASN A 129 11.32 2.60 19.39
CA ASN A 129 10.34 1.97 20.28
C ASN A 129 8.90 2.27 19.84
N PHE A 130 8.62 3.47 19.38
CA PHE A 130 7.31 3.80 18.81
C PHE A 130 7.00 2.96 17.57
N GLN A 131 7.94 2.82 16.63
CA GLN A 131 7.76 1.97 15.44
C GLN A 131 7.58 0.49 15.83
N ASN A 132 8.27 0.00 16.84
CA ASN A 132 8.09 -1.37 17.34
C ASN A 132 6.71 -1.57 17.97
N ARG A 133 6.19 -0.59 18.73
CA ARG A 133 4.83 -0.65 19.26
C ARG A 133 3.77 -0.68 18.15
N LEU A 134 3.96 0.10 17.08
CA LEU A 134 3.10 0.02 15.89
C LEU A 134 3.12 -1.38 15.26
N LEU A 135 4.31 -1.97 15.13
CA LEU A 135 4.47 -3.33 14.62
C LEU A 135 3.79 -4.37 15.53
N CYS A 136 4.00 -4.30 16.84
CA CYS A 136 3.36 -5.21 17.80
C CYS A 136 1.83 -5.10 17.75
N HIS A 137 1.30 -3.88 17.69
CA HIS A 137 -0.13 -3.66 17.56
C HIS A 137 -0.68 -4.27 16.26
N PHE A 138 0.00 -4.02 15.13
CA PHE A 138 -0.38 -4.61 13.85
C PHE A 138 -0.35 -6.15 13.89
N SER A 139 0.69 -6.74 14.49
CA SER A 139 0.82 -8.21 14.61
C SER A 139 -0.28 -8.83 15.46
N GLN A 140 -0.83 -8.10 16.42
CA GLN A 140 -1.89 -8.57 17.31
C GLN A 140 -3.30 -8.35 16.74
N THR A 141 -3.51 -7.25 16.01
CA THR A 141 -4.85 -6.79 15.61
C THR A 141 -5.08 -6.77 14.11
N GLY A 142 -4.03 -6.83 13.30
CA GLY A 142 -4.08 -6.61 11.86
C GLY A 142 -4.29 -5.14 11.45
N HIS A 143 -4.43 -4.20 12.40
CA HIS A 143 -4.72 -2.80 12.11
C HIS A 143 -3.45 -1.94 12.03
N ASN A 144 -3.30 -1.20 10.94
CA ASN A 144 -2.22 -0.24 10.73
C ASN A 144 -2.68 1.17 11.14
N LEU A 145 -2.14 1.70 12.23
CA LEU A 145 -2.52 3.04 12.72
C LEU A 145 -2.07 4.18 11.78
N ILE A 146 -1.05 3.99 10.96
CA ILE A 146 -0.64 4.98 9.95
C ILE A 146 -1.62 5.02 8.78
N GLU A 147 -2.27 3.89 8.44
CA GLU A 147 -3.40 3.85 7.50
C GLU A 147 -4.57 4.70 8.00
N ARG A 148 -4.91 4.61 9.29
CA ARG A 148 -5.97 5.46 9.89
C ARG A 148 -5.65 6.95 9.76
N VAL A 149 -4.39 7.34 9.95
CA VAL A 149 -3.97 8.73 9.73
C VAL A 149 -4.16 9.13 8.26
N PHE A 150 -3.76 8.27 7.33
CA PHE A 150 -3.96 8.49 5.91
C PHE A 150 -5.44 8.67 5.56
N ASP A 151 -6.29 7.75 6.02
CA ASP A 151 -7.73 7.78 5.76
C ASP A 151 -8.38 9.06 6.30
N GLY A 152 -8.10 9.42 7.55
CA GLY A 152 -8.67 10.61 8.19
C GLY A 152 -8.23 11.92 7.52
N LEU A 153 -6.96 12.02 7.12
CA LEU A 153 -6.46 13.20 6.38
C LEU A 153 -7.07 13.28 4.98
N THR A 154 -7.15 12.15 4.27
CA THR A 154 -7.69 12.10 2.91
C THR A 154 -9.18 12.45 2.91
N GLU A 155 -9.97 11.90 3.84
CA GLU A 155 -11.40 12.23 3.99
C GLU A 155 -11.61 13.73 4.18
N GLN A 156 -10.84 14.37 5.06
CA GLN A 156 -10.91 15.81 5.27
C GLN A 156 -10.55 16.59 4.01
N GLN A 157 -9.49 16.21 3.30
CA GLN A 157 -9.03 16.86 2.07
C GLN A 157 -10.08 16.74 0.96
N LEU A 158 -10.67 15.56 0.76
CA LEU A 158 -11.74 15.32 -0.23
C LEU A 158 -12.94 16.24 0.03
N LYS A 159 -13.36 16.37 1.30
CA LYS A 159 -14.50 17.22 1.70
C LYS A 159 -14.22 18.70 1.51
N ILE A 160 -13.08 19.19 2.00
CA ILE A 160 -12.73 20.62 1.96
C ILE A 160 -12.54 21.09 0.52
N LEU A 161 -11.85 20.29 -0.30
CA LEU A 161 -11.55 20.61 -1.69
C LEU A 161 -12.68 20.23 -2.65
N LYS A 162 -13.77 19.63 -2.14
CA LYS A 162 -14.92 19.17 -2.93
C LYS A 162 -14.52 18.29 -4.12
N ILE A 163 -13.56 17.41 -3.89
CA ILE A 163 -13.05 16.50 -4.92
C ILE A 163 -14.11 15.45 -5.25
N LYS A 164 -14.45 15.31 -6.52
CA LYS A 164 -15.34 14.27 -7.01
C LYS A 164 -14.65 12.91 -6.93
N THR A 165 -15.33 11.92 -6.35
CA THR A 165 -14.80 10.57 -6.08
C THR A 165 -15.49 9.48 -6.89
N ASP A 166 -16.42 9.86 -7.74
CA ASP A 166 -17.24 8.98 -8.57
C ASP A 166 -16.43 8.21 -9.62
N ILE A 167 -15.36 8.81 -10.14
CA ILE A 167 -14.42 8.18 -11.05
C ILE A 167 -13.06 8.06 -10.40
N GLN A 168 -12.52 6.82 -10.33
CA GLN A 168 -11.20 6.55 -9.78
C GLN A 168 -10.39 5.65 -10.71
N ARG A 169 -9.09 5.55 -10.45
CA ARG A 169 -8.16 4.68 -11.17
C ARG A 169 -7.22 3.98 -10.20
N SER A 170 -6.88 2.73 -10.52
CA SER A 170 -5.96 1.90 -9.73
C SER A 170 -4.83 1.34 -10.56
N ASP A 171 -3.65 1.23 -9.95
CA ASP A 171 -2.50 0.52 -10.51
C ASP A 171 -1.61 -0.04 -9.40
N SER A 172 -0.80 -1.04 -9.73
CA SER A 172 0.13 -1.68 -8.80
C SER A 172 1.58 -1.52 -9.25
N PHE A 173 2.49 -1.45 -8.28
CA PHE A 173 3.92 -1.46 -8.54
C PHE A 173 4.66 -2.37 -7.56
N MET A 174 5.85 -2.84 -7.97
CA MET A 174 6.69 -3.71 -7.16
C MET A 174 7.58 -2.88 -6.23
N ALA A 175 7.47 -3.13 -4.93
CA ALA A 175 8.30 -2.57 -3.88
C ALA A 175 9.34 -3.63 -3.46
N MET A 176 10.56 -3.53 -4.00
CA MET A 176 11.62 -4.49 -3.68
C MET A 176 12.16 -4.25 -2.28
N SER A 177 12.22 -5.30 -1.48
CA SER A 177 12.77 -5.24 -0.13
C SER A 177 14.29 -5.03 -0.12
N ASN A 178 14.80 -4.41 0.95
CA ASN A 178 16.24 -4.19 1.14
C ASN A 178 16.96 -5.45 1.63
N ILE A 179 16.83 -6.52 0.88
CA ILE A 179 17.45 -7.81 1.17
C ILE A 179 18.59 -8.13 0.23
N ARG A 180 19.51 -8.99 0.69
CA ARG A 180 20.50 -9.63 -0.17
C ARG A 180 19.80 -10.69 -1.02
N SER A 181 20.14 -10.77 -2.29
CA SER A 181 19.67 -11.85 -3.15
C SER A 181 20.58 -13.06 -2.95
N TYR A 182 20.03 -14.14 -2.45
CA TYR A 182 20.73 -15.40 -2.27
C TYR A 182 20.41 -16.35 -3.44
N SER A 183 21.40 -17.15 -3.86
CA SER A 183 21.11 -18.40 -4.56
C SER A 183 20.55 -19.42 -3.55
N ARG A 184 19.90 -20.47 -4.04
CA ARG A 184 19.33 -21.51 -3.18
C ARG A 184 20.36 -22.09 -2.20
N THR A 185 21.49 -22.56 -2.72
CA THR A 185 22.58 -23.13 -1.89
C THR A 185 23.11 -22.13 -0.89
N GLN A 186 23.28 -20.88 -1.31
CA GLN A 186 23.74 -19.81 -0.43
C GLN A 186 22.74 -19.53 0.70
N LEU A 187 21.43 -19.55 0.42
CA LEU A 187 20.38 -19.39 1.44
C LEU A 187 20.43 -20.51 2.48
N LEU A 188 20.57 -21.75 2.03
CA LEU A 188 20.68 -22.91 2.90
C LEU A 188 21.89 -22.77 3.86
N ILE A 189 23.04 -22.39 3.34
CA ILE A 189 24.25 -22.19 4.15
C ILE A 189 24.09 -21.00 5.11
N GLU A 190 23.51 -19.89 4.65
CA GLU A 190 23.26 -18.72 5.50
C GLU A 190 22.38 -19.07 6.70
N MET A 191 21.39 -19.94 6.51
CA MET A 191 20.55 -20.41 7.61
C MET A 191 21.30 -21.28 8.61
N LEU A 192 22.22 -22.14 8.16
CA LEU A 192 23.09 -22.90 9.06
C LEU A 192 23.98 -21.99 9.91
N ILE A 193 24.55 -20.95 9.30
CA ILE A 193 25.35 -19.93 10.02
C ILE A 193 24.50 -19.23 11.10
N ARG A 194 23.25 -18.88 10.78
CA ARG A 194 22.34 -18.24 11.73
C ARG A 194 21.87 -19.19 12.82
N LEU A 195 21.56 -20.42 12.48
CA LEU A 195 21.20 -21.46 13.45
C LEU A 195 22.35 -21.68 14.43
N HIS A 196 23.58 -21.85 13.95
CA HIS A 196 24.75 -22.04 14.83
C HIS A 196 24.92 -20.93 15.88
N ARG A 197 24.59 -19.67 15.54
CA ARG A 197 24.73 -18.54 16.46
C ARG A 197 23.78 -18.57 17.65
N ILE A 198 22.66 -19.29 17.56
CA ILE A 198 21.67 -19.41 18.63
C ILE A 198 21.85 -20.69 19.45
N LEU A 199 22.71 -21.63 19.00
CA LEU A 199 22.97 -22.86 19.73
C LEU A 199 23.73 -22.59 21.02
N SER A 200 23.46 -23.38 22.06
CA SER A 200 24.24 -23.42 23.30
C SER A 200 25.68 -23.91 23.01
N ASP A 201 26.61 -23.57 23.91
CA ASP A 201 28.00 -24.02 23.79
C ASP A 201 28.12 -25.54 23.70
N GLU A 202 27.23 -26.29 24.38
CA GLU A 202 27.15 -27.75 24.32
C GLU A 202 26.74 -28.23 22.92
N ASP A 203 25.68 -27.67 22.35
CA ASP A 203 25.20 -28.04 21.02
C ASP A 203 26.14 -27.53 19.93
N GLN A 204 26.79 -26.38 20.09
CA GLN A 204 27.86 -25.96 19.17
C GLN A 204 29.00 -26.97 19.10
N LYS A 205 29.47 -27.47 20.25
CA LYS A 205 30.51 -28.52 20.30
C LYS A 205 30.02 -29.80 19.71
N ARG A 206 28.79 -30.23 20.04
CA ARG A 206 28.19 -31.50 19.53
C ARG A 206 28.10 -31.51 18.02
N PHE A 207 27.74 -30.40 17.38
CA PHE A 207 27.54 -30.34 15.93
C PHE A 207 28.71 -29.68 15.19
N ASN A 208 29.82 -29.38 15.87
CA ASN A 208 30.98 -28.71 15.27
C ASN A 208 31.50 -29.39 14.01
N ASP A 209 31.66 -30.72 14.02
CA ASP A 209 32.27 -31.45 12.91
C ASP A 209 31.43 -31.34 11.62
N ILE A 210 30.11 -31.33 11.75
CA ILE A 210 29.20 -31.25 10.60
C ILE A 210 28.92 -29.83 10.15
N LEU A 211 28.98 -28.83 11.07
CA LEU A 211 28.76 -27.43 10.78
C LEU A 211 30.01 -26.65 10.39
N SER A 212 31.19 -27.10 10.88
CA SER A 212 32.48 -26.43 10.67
C SER A 212 32.77 -26.05 9.20
N PRO A 213 32.48 -26.88 8.18
CA PRO A 213 32.71 -26.52 6.80
C PRO A 213 31.94 -25.26 6.35
N TYR A 214 30.76 -25.05 6.91
CA TYR A 214 29.82 -23.99 6.49
C TYR A 214 29.95 -22.69 7.29
N ILE A 215 30.38 -22.76 8.56
CA ILE A 215 30.39 -21.62 9.49
C ILE A 215 31.72 -20.86 9.54
N LYS A 216 32.82 -21.42 9.06
CA LYS A 216 34.15 -20.81 9.09
C LYS A 216 34.29 -19.59 8.20
N GLN A 217 33.40 -19.42 7.25
CA GLN A 217 33.43 -18.36 6.27
C GLN A 217 32.00 -17.90 5.92
N SER A 218 31.84 -16.80 5.20
CA SER A 218 30.52 -16.36 4.76
C SER A 218 29.91 -17.34 3.74
N SER A 219 28.59 -17.42 3.69
CA SER A 219 27.84 -18.23 2.72
C SER A 219 28.23 -17.96 1.26
N GLY A 220 28.63 -16.72 0.95
CA GLY A 220 29.10 -16.34 -0.38
C GLY A 220 30.50 -16.87 -0.69
N GLN A 221 31.43 -16.82 0.28
CA GLN A 221 32.77 -17.38 0.13
C GLN A 221 32.73 -18.90 -0.06
N TYR A 222 31.91 -19.58 0.75
CA TYR A 222 31.73 -21.01 0.58
C TYR A 222 31.22 -21.37 -0.81
N LEU A 223 30.18 -20.70 -1.29
CA LEU A 223 29.62 -20.94 -2.62
C LEU A 223 30.65 -20.71 -3.73
N TYR A 224 31.56 -19.73 -3.55
CA TYR A 224 32.61 -19.46 -4.53
C TYR A 224 33.64 -20.60 -4.68
N THR A 225 33.82 -21.39 -3.64
CA THR A 225 34.72 -22.57 -3.71
C THR A 225 34.11 -23.77 -4.43
N LEU A 226 32.78 -23.78 -4.66
CA LEU A 226 32.08 -24.90 -5.31
C LEU A 226 32.06 -24.73 -6.82
N GLN A 227 32.40 -25.81 -7.52
CA GLN A 227 32.18 -25.92 -8.96
C GLN A 227 30.68 -26.13 -9.24
N ARG A 228 30.19 -25.60 -10.35
CA ARG A 228 28.75 -25.65 -10.73
C ARG A 228 28.20 -27.09 -10.75
N GLN A 229 29.01 -28.05 -11.16
CA GLN A 229 28.66 -29.49 -11.22
C GLN A 229 28.48 -30.12 -9.84
N GLN A 230 29.11 -29.57 -8.80
CA GLN A 230 29.03 -30.05 -7.42
C GLN A 230 27.78 -29.54 -6.66
N ILE A 231 27.11 -28.51 -7.17
CA ILE A 231 25.97 -27.88 -6.49
C ILE A 231 24.84 -28.87 -6.16
N PRO A 232 24.39 -29.77 -7.06
CA PRO A 232 23.34 -30.75 -6.73
C PRO A 232 23.72 -31.67 -5.59
N GLN A 233 24.95 -32.23 -5.62
CA GLN A 233 25.46 -33.10 -4.56
C GLN A 233 25.57 -32.35 -3.22
N GLU A 234 25.99 -31.09 -3.27
CA GLU A 234 26.08 -30.26 -2.07
C GLU A 234 24.70 -29.98 -1.48
N GLN A 235 23.66 -29.73 -2.31
CA GLN A 235 22.30 -29.57 -1.85
C GLN A 235 21.75 -30.85 -1.19
N GLU A 236 22.10 -32.04 -1.67
CA GLU A 236 21.72 -33.29 -1.01
C GLU A 236 22.41 -33.44 0.36
N LYS A 237 23.71 -33.10 0.45
CA LYS A 237 24.42 -33.09 1.74
C LYS A 237 23.78 -32.15 2.73
N LEU A 238 23.47 -30.93 2.28
CA LEU A 238 22.74 -29.93 3.09
C LEU A 238 21.39 -30.48 3.53
N GLY A 239 20.66 -31.18 2.67
CA GLY A 239 19.38 -31.79 3.03
C GLY A 239 19.50 -32.78 4.20
N ARG A 240 20.49 -33.70 4.11
CA ARG A 240 20.77 -34.64 5.21
C ARG A 240 21.14 -33.91 6.50
N LEU A 241 21.98 -32.86 6.40
CA LEU A 241 22.39 -32.06 7.53
C LEU A 241 21.18 -31.33 8.18
N TYR A 242 20.31 -30.73 7.36
CA TYR A 242 19.08 -30.09 7.83
C TYR A 242 18.19 -31.08 8.61
N ARG A 243 17.99 -32.28 8.10
CA ARG A 243 17.23 -33.32 8.79
C ARG A 243 17.81 -33.65 10.15
N THR A 244 19.13 -33.96 10.20
CA THR A 244 19.83 -34.28 11.46
C THR A 244 19.69 -33.15 12.49
N LEU A 245 19.91 -31.91 12.08
CA LEU A 245 19.79 -30.77 12.97
C LEU A 245 18.34 -30.54 13.41
N TYR A 246 17.38 -30.67 12.50
CA TYR A 246 15.96 -30.48 12.81
C TYR A 246 15.49 -31.51 13.86
N GLU A 247 15.76 -32.78 13.64
CA GLU A 247 15.38 -33.86 14.55
C GLU A 247 16.03 -33.72 15.94
N ALA A 248 17.27 -33.26 15.99
CA ALA A 248 18.00 -33.12 17.26
C ALA A 248 17.66 -31.84 18.04
N LEU A 249 17.24 -30.74 17.36
CA LEU A 249 17.15 -29.42 17.94
C LEU A 249 15.70 -28.92 18.13
N LYS A 250 14.71 -29.52 17.43
CA LYS A 250 13.33 -29.01 17.39
C LYS A 250 12.72 -28.79 18.79
N GLU A 251 12.90 -29.73 19.73
CA GLU A 251 12.29 -29.61 21.06
C GLU A 251 12.92 -28.50 21.92
N ARG A 252 14.20 -28.22 21.72
CA ARG A 252 14.94 -27.22 22.51
C ARG A 252 14.81 -25.80 21.94
N TYR A 253 14.72 -25.67 20.61
CA TYR A 253 14.86 -24.38 19.94
C TYR A 253 13.58 -23.92 19.20
N LYS A 254 12.46 -24.65 19.31
CA LYS A 254 11.19 -24.32 18.62
C LYS A 254 10.68 -22.91 18.89
N ASP A 255 10.96 -22.36 20.06
CA ASP A 255 10.50 -21.00 20.45
C ASP A 255 11.40 -19.88 19.91
N PHE A 256 12.55 -20.22 19.30
CA PHE A 256 13.45 -19.24 18.70
C PHE A 256 13.00 -18.89 17.27
N GLU A 257 12.87 -17.60 16.98
CA GLU A 257 12.48 -17.12 15.63
C GLU A 257 13.44 -17.66 14.54
N VAL A 258 14.75 -17.69 14.81
CA VAL A 258 15.75 -18.24 13.87
C VAL A 258 15.49 -19.71 13.57
N PHE A 259 15.05 -20.50 14.58
CA PHE A 259 14.73 -21.90 14.38
C PHE A 259 13.45 -22.07 13.55
N SER A 260 12.42 -21.26 13.77
CA SER A 260 11.22 -21.30 12.94
C SER A 260 11.50 -20.97 11.47
N VAL A 261 12.42 -20.03 11.21
CA VAL A 261 12.87 -19.73 9.84
C VAL A 261 13.69 -20.88 9.25
N PHE A 262 14.54 -21.54 10.06
CA PHE A 262 15.28 -22.74 9.66
C PHE A 262 14.33 -23.89 9.28
N GLU A 263 13.32 -24.17 10.10
CA GLU A 263 12.28 -25.17 9.83
C GLU A 263 11.52 -24.85 8.54
N ARG A 264 11.14 -23.59 8.33
CA ARG A 264 10.50 -23.12 7.09
C ARG A 264 11.39 -23.42 5.88
N VAL A 265 12.67 -23.07 5.93
CA VAL A 265 13.62 -23.35 4.84
C VAL A 265 13.76 -24.85 4.62
N TYR A 266 13.82 -25.65 5.69
CA TYR A 266 13.88 -27.11 5.60
C TYR A 266 12.67 -27.68 4.84
N THR A 267 11.47 -27.32 5.26
CA THR A 267 10.22 -27.82 4.68
C THR A 267 9.96 -27.30 3.27
N GLU A 268 10.39 -26.07 2.97
CA GLU A 268 10.24 -25.46 1.65
C GLU A 268 11.17 -26.07 0.60
N HIS A 269 12.39 -26.48 0.99
CA HIS A 269 13.44 -26.91 0.04
C HIS A 269 13.64 -28.41 -0.08
N PHE A 270 13.16 -29.17 0.90
CA PHE A 270 13.36 -30.61 0.96
C PHE A 270 12.06 -31.38 1.14
N THR A 271 12.04 -32.64 0.68
CA THR A 271 10.95 -33.59 0.87
C THR A 271 11.53 -34.91 1.33
N ILE A 272 10.81 -35.66 2.16
CA ILE A 272 11.19 -36.99 2.57
C ILE A 272 10.35 -37.98 1.74
N ILE A 273 11.01 -38.84 0.96
CA ILE A 273 10.40 -39.91 0.15
C ILE A 273 11.11 -41.18 0.53
N ASP A 274 10.39 -42.23 0.93
CA ASP A 274 10.94 -43.54 1.34
C ASP A 274 12.10 -43.41 2.33
N GLU A 275 11.91 -42.61 3.38
CA GLU A 275 12.91 -42.26 4.41
C GLU A 275 14.16 -41.54 3.90
N LYS A 276 14.27 -41.29 2.60
CA LYS A 276 15.36 -40.51 1.99
C LYS A 276 14.96 -39.07 1.81
N ILE A 277 15.89 -38.19 2.14
CA ILE A 277 15.69 -36.76 1.87
C ILE A 277 16.00 -36.46 0.41
N THR A 278 15.09 -35.77 -0.25
CA THR A 278 15.22 -35.34 -1.65
C THR A 278 15.13 -33.83 -1.74
N VAL A 279 15.91 -33.28 -2.66
CA VAL A 279 15.92 -31.82 -2.93
C VAL A 279 14.79 -31.50 -3.89
N LYS A 280 13.84 -30.65 -3.49
CA LYS A 280 12.76 -30.20 -4.38
C LYS A 280 13.33 -29.56 -5.64
N THR A 281 12.70 -29.80 -6.76
CA THR A 281 13.06 -29.16 -8.05
C THR A 281 12.70 -27.67 -8.06
N GLY A 282 13.24 -26.90 -9.00
CA GLY A 282 12.87 -25.47 -9.13
C GLY A 282 11.40 -25.24 -9.47
N GLN A 283 10.71 -26.23 -10.07
CA GLN A 283 9.28 -26.17 -10.38
C GLN A 283 8.38 -26.37 -9.15
N GLU A 284 8.87 -27.08 -8.14
CA GLU A 284 8.18 -27.30 -6.87
C GLU A 284 8.33 -26.11 -5.90
N LEU A 285 9.25 -25.19 -6.19
CA LEU A 285 9.41 -23.96 -5.42
C LEU A 285 8.46 -22.89 -5.97
N ASN A 286 7.58 -22.39 -5.11
CA ASN A 286 6.66 -21.32 -5.48
C ASN A 286 7.22 -19.92 -5.15
N GLY A 287 6.53 -18.87 -5.59
CA GLY A 287 6.93 -17.48 -5.33
C GLY A 287 6.90 -17.07 -3.85
N SER A 288 6.26 -17.86 -2.99
CA SER A 288 6.18 -17.60 -1.53
C SER A 288 7.35 -18.23 -0.76
N THR A 289 8.20 -19.04 -1.42
CA THR A 289 9.42 -19.60 -0.81
C THR A 289 10.30 -18.48 -0.26
N LEU A 290 10.88 -18.69 0.91
CA LEU A 290 11.73 -17.71 1.59
C LEU A 290 12.82 -17.14 0.68
N GLN A 291 12.86 -15.84 0.51
CA GLN A 291 13.85 -15.17 -0.35
C GLN A 291 15.09 -14.73 0.42
N SER A 292 14.93 -14.43 1.70
CA SER A 292 16.02 -14.02 2.59
C SER A 292 15.58 -14.15 4.04
N PRO A 293 16.46 -14.60 4.93
CA PRO A 293 16.18 -14.61 6.36
C PRO A 293 16.18 -13.19 6.99
N ASP A 294 16.55 -12.18 6.22
CA ASP A 294 16.46 -10.77 6.65
C ASP A 294 15.06 -10.17 6.48
N ASP A 295 14.21 -10.81 5.68
CA ASP A 295 12.82 -10.40 5.42
C ASP A 295 12.00 -11.65 5.08
N ILE A 296 11.32 -12.17 6.09
CA ILE A 296 10.53 -13.41 5.98
C ILE A 296 9.22 -13.22 5.19
N ASP A 297 8.80 -11.97 4.98
CA ASP A 297 7.59 -11.61 4.25
C ASP A 297 7.84 -11.39 2.76
N ALA A 298 9.11 -11.23 2.37
CA ALA A 298 9.45 -10.99 0.97
C ALA A 298 9.14 -12.20 0.10
N THR A 299 8.30 -11.99 -0.91
CA THR A 299 7.95 -13.00 -1.91
C THR A 299 8.66 -12.72 -3.25
N TYR A 300 8.64 -13.70 -4.15
CA TYR A 300 9.31 -13.62 -5.44
C TYR A 300 8.30 -13.55 -6.59
N ARG A 301 8.53 -12.62 -7.52
CA ARG A 301 7.82 -12.54 -8.81
C ARG A 301 8.78 -12.23 -9.94
N LYS A 302 8.65 -12.96 -11.04
CA LYS A 302 9.32 -12.63 -12.30
C LYS A 302 8.32 -11.88 -13.19
N LYS A 303 8.69 -10.70 -13.67
CA LYS A 303 7.91 -9.94 -14.66
C LYS A 303 8.83 -9.61 -15.84
N ARG A 304 8.58 -10.23 -16.98
CA ARG A 304 9.50 -10.25 -18.14
C ARG A 304 10.87 -10.78 -17.70
N ASP A 305 11.94 -10.04 -17.92
CA ASP A 305 13.32 -10.45 -17.55
C ASP A 305 13.79 -9.91 -16.19
N ARG A 306 12.88 -9.26 -15.45
CA ARG A 306 13.20 -8.72 -14.11
C ARG A 306 12.67 -9.60 -13.01
N HIS A 307 13.50 -9.75 -11.97
CA HIS A 307 13.21 -10.51 -10.77
C HIS A 307 12.95 -9.56 -9.62
N TYR A 308 11.78 -9.67 -9.00
CA TYR A 308 11.36 -8.85 -7.88
C TYR A 308 11.29 -9.71 -6.62
N ARG A 309 11.87 -9.20 -5.52
CA ARG A 309 11.79 -9.80 -4.18
C ARG A 309 11.31 -8.74 -3.22
N GLY A 310 10.15 -8.93 -2.62
CA GLY A 310 9.50 -7.95 -1.75
C GLY A 310 7.99 -8.02 -1.83
N GLN A 311 7.33 -6.87 -1.88
CA GLN A 311 5.89 -6.71 -1.85
C GLN A 311 5.38 -6.02 -3.13
N SER A 312 4.06 -6.10 -3.35
CA SER A 312 3.32 -5.28 -4.31
C SER A 312 2.57 -4.19 -3.57
N VAL A 313 2.59 -2.98 -4.11
CA VAL A 313 1.79 -1.85 -3.60
C VAL A 313 0.76 -1.50 -4.66
N ASN A 314 -0.52 -1.55 -4.27
CA ASN A 314 -1.63 -1.09 -5.09
C ASN A 314 -2.07 0.29 -4.61
N VAL A 315 -2.32 1.20 -5.54
CA VAL A 315 -2.72 2.58 -5.26
C VAL A 315 -3.97 2.90 -6.05
N THR A 316 -4.95 3.49 -5.38
CA THR A 316 -6.15 4.04 -6.02
C THR A 316 -6.19 5.54 -5.79
N GLU A 317 -6.55 6.31 -6.81
CA GLU A 317 -6.69 7.76 -6.73
C GLU A 317 -7.92 8.25 -7.53
N THR A 318 -8.44 9.42 -7.16
CA THR A 318 -9.52 10.08 -7.91
C THR A 318 -9.07 10.37 -9.34
N ALA A 319 -10.01 10.38 -10.28
CA ALA A 319 -9.70 10.56 -11.70
C ALA A 319 -10.79 11.32 -12.48
N HIS A 320 -11.76 11.94 -11.79
CA HIS A 320 -12.81 12.69 -12.47
C HIS A 320 -12.20 13.87 -13.25
N PRO A 321 -12.57 14.06 -14.54
CA PRO A 321 -11.99 15.10 -15.40
C PRO A 321 -12.14 16.54 -14.88
N ASP A 322 -13.19 16.83 -14.11
CA ASP A 322 -13.44 18.15 -13.54
C ASP A 322 -12.62 18.42 -12.27
N ASN A 323 -11.90 17.43 -11.74
CA ASN A 323 -11.05 17.64 -10.59
C ASN A 323 -9.79 18.42 -11.01
N GLU A 324 -9.57 19.58 -10.39
CA GLU A 324 -8.34 20.37 -10.61
C GLU A 324 -7.11 19.67 -10.04
N LEU A 325 -7.30 18.83 -9.01
CA LEU A 325 -6.27 17.91 -8.50
C LEU A 325 -6.88 16.54 -8.17
N ASN A 326 -6.06 15.52 -8.26
CA ASN A 326 -6.45 14.17 -7.87
C ASN A 326 -5.75 13.76 -6.58
N LEU A 327 -6.46 13.06 -5.69
CA LEU A 327 -5.95 12.57 -4.41
C LEU A 327 -5.95 11.05 -4.38
N ILE A 328 -4.93 10.49 -3.74
CA ILE A 328 -4.86 9.07 -3.43
C ILE A 328 -5.91 8.76 -2.37
N THR A 329 -6.79 7.81 -2.65
CA THR A 329 -7.93 7.42 -1.81
C THR A 329 -7.72 6.09 -1.11
N ASP A 330 -6.89 5.21 -1.69
CA ASP A 330 -6.60 3.90 -1.10
C ASP A 330 -5.17 3.44 -1.42
N VAL A 331 -4.57 2.74 -0.45
CA VAL A 331 -3.27 2.09 -0.59
C VAL A 331 -3.31 0.72 0.05
N ALA A 332 -2.95 -0.31 -0.71
CA ALA A 332 -2.82 -1.67 -0.19
C ALA A 332 -1.41 -2.23 -0.46
N VAL A 333 -0.88 -2.97 0.49
CA VAL A 333 0.41 -3.65 0.35
C VAL A 333 0.21 -5.14 0.61
N CYS A 334 0.67 -5.96 -0.32
CA CYS A 334 0.53 -7.40 -0.26
C CYS A 334 1.78 -8.11 -0.80
N SER A 335 1.80 -9.42 -0.71
CA SER A 335 2.83 -10.26 -1.33
C SER A 335 2.91 -9.99 -2.83
N ASN A 336 4.13 -9.88 -3.37
CA ASN A 336 4.31 -9.49 -4.78
C ASN A 336 3.86 -10.57 -5.78
N ASN A 337 3.64 -11.81 -5.32
CA ASN A 337 3.08 -12.90 -6.10
C ASN A 337 1.55 -12.97 -6.06
N THR A 338 0.88 -12.04 -5.37
CA THR A 338 -0.57 -11.88 -5.43
C THR A 338 -0.96 -11.28 -6.78
N ASP A 339 -2.00 -11.82 -7.41
CA ASP A 339 -2.51 -11.30 -8.68
C ASP A 339 -3.28 -9.99 -8.46
N ASP A 340 -3.12 -9.05 -9.39
CA ASP A 340 -3.78 -7.74 -9.31
C ASP A 340 -5.32 -7.86 -9.25
N SER A 341 -5.89 -8.91 -9.87
CA SER A 341 -7.33 -9.21 -9.76
C SER A 341 -7.77 -9.57 -8.34
N LYS A 342 -6.95 -10.32 -7.59
CA LYS A 342 -7.24 -10.63 -6.18
C LYS A 342 -7.13 -9.41 -5.29
N ILE A 343 -6.11 -8.58 -5.52
CA ILE A 343 -5.95 -7.32 -4.78
C ILE A 343 -7.19 -6.44 -4.96
N LEU A 344 -7.67 -6.30 -6.19
CA LEU A 344 -8.88 -5.52 -6.46
C LEU A 344 -10.12 -6.12 -5.79
N ASN A 345 -10.28 -7.43 -5.86
CA ASN A 345 -11.41 -8.10 -5.21
C ASN A 345 -11.48 -7.82 -3.71
N GLU A 346 -10.32 -7.82 -3.03
CA GLU A 346 -10.24 -7.53 -1.60
C GLU A 346 -10.47 -6.04 -1.30
N ARG A 347 -10.01 -5.13 -2.18
CA ARG A 347 -9.98 -3.69 -1.90
C ARG A 347 -11.19 -2.90 -2.41
N VAL A 348 -11.91 -3.37 -3.43
CA VAL A 348 -12.99 -2.58 -4.03
C VAL A 348 -14.14 -2.26 -3.06
N GLY A 349 -14.47 -3.18 -2.16
CA GLY A 349 -15.46 -2.94 -1.08
C GLY A 349 -15.00 -1.79 -0.15
N PRO A 350 -13.85 -1.92 0.52
CA PRO A 350 -13.28 -0.84 1.33
C PRO A 350 -13.12 0.51 0.60
N ILE A 351 -12.76 0.51 -0.69
CA ILE A 351 -12.69 1.74 -1.49
C ILE A 351 -14.08 2.38 -1.64
N LYS A 352 -15.10 1.56 -1.93
CA LYS A 352 -16.49 2.04 -2.05
C LYS A 352 -17.03 2.56 -0.72
N GLU A 353 -16.66 1.95 0.42
CA GLU A 353 -17.01 2.44 1.76
C GLU A 353 -16.39 3.81 2.06
N LYS A 354 -15.11 4.01 1.71
CA LYS A 354 -14.40 5.29 1.88
C LYS A 354 -14.91 6.38 0.92
N THR A 355 -15.34 5.98 -0.26
CA THR A 355 -15.81 6.87 -1.34
C THR A 355 -17.15 6.37 -1.91
N PRO A 356 -18.28 6.58 -1.21
CA PRO A 356 -19.58 6.01 -1.58
C PRO A 356 -20.09 6.40 -2.96
N ASP A 357 -19.65 7.54 -3.50
CA ASP A 357 -20.03 8.02 -4.83
C ASP A 357 -19.36 7.26 -5.98
N LEU A 358 -18.35 6.42 -5.68
CA LEU A 358 -17.61 5.66 -6.71
C LEU A 358 -18.55 4.83 -7.59
N ASN A 359 -18.58 5.11 -8.87
CA ASN A 359 -19.38 4.42 -9.87
C ASN A 359 -18.59 3.97 -11.10
N GLU A 360 -17.34 4.44 -11.27
CA GLU A 360 -16.47 4.06 -12.37
C GLU A 360 -15.02 3.88 -11.89
N LEU A 361 -14.43 2.69 -12.13
CA LEU A 361 -13.06 2.37 -11.74
C LEU A 361 -12.22 1.94 -12.95
N HIS A 362 -11.14 2.69 -13.19
CA HIS A 362 -10.18 2.45 -14.28
C HIS A 362 -8.98 1.63 -13.81
N THR A 363 -8.69 0.52 -14.50
CA THR A 363 -7.55 -0.36 -14.21
C THR A 363 -6.83 -0.83 -15.46
N ASP A 364 -5.69 -1.51 -15.29
CA ASP A 364 -5.11 -2.25 -16.40
C ASP A 364 -5.84 -3.60 -16.63
N GLY A 365 -5.48 -4.30 -17.72
CA GLY A 365 -6.11 -5.59 -18.06
C GLY A 365 -5.78 -6.73 -17.06
N ALA A 366 -4.87 -6.54 -16.10
CA ALA A 366 -4.51 -7.55 -15.10
C ALA A 366 -5.55 -7.72 -14.00
N TYR A 367 -6.38 -6.70 -13.81
CA TYR A 367 -7.39 -6.66 -12.76
C TYR A 367 -8.69 -7.38 -13.09
N GLY A 368 -8.90 -7.78 -14.36
CA GLY A 368 -10.11 -8.47 -14.80
C GLY A 368 -10.19 -9.90 -14.33
N SER A 369 -11.28 -10.25 -13.66
CA SER A 369 -11.66 -11.62 -13.30
C SER A 369 -13.18 -11.72 -13.20
N GLU A 370 -13.71 -12.94 -13.23
CA GLU A 370 -15.14 -13.20 -13.03
C GLU A 370 -15.62 -12.71 -11.64
N ASP A 371 -14.82 -12.97 -10.60
CA ASP A 371 -15.16 -12.56 -9.24
C ASP A 371 -15.22 -11.03 -9.11
N ASN A 372 -14.31 -10.32 -9.81
CA ASN A 372 -14.34 -8.86 -9.83
C ASN A 372 -15.54 -8.33 -10.62
N ASP A 373 -15.91 -8.98 -11.71
CA ASP A 373 -17.09 -8.58 -12.48
C ASP A 373 -18.37 -8.70 -11.64
N LYS A 374 -18.54 -9.80 -10.88
CA LYS A 374 -19.67 -10.00 -9.96
C LYS A 374 -19.68 -8.93 -8.86
N LYS A 375 -18.53 -8.72 -8.21
CA LYS A 375 -18.41 -7.77 -7.11
C LYS A 375 -18.61 -6.33 -7.55
N MET A 376 -18.13 -5.96 -8.75
CA MET A 376 -18.39 -4.65 -9.35
C MET A 376 -19.87 -4.44 -9.67
N GLU A 377 -20.56 -5.48 -10.13
CA GLU A 377 -22.00 -5.42 -10.38
C GLU A 377 -22.78 -5.24 -9.07
N GLU A 378 -22.44 -5.99 -8.02
CA GLU A 378 -23.04 -5.86 -6.68
C GLU A 378 -22.87 -4.48 -6.07
N LEU A 379 -21.70 -3.83 -6.32
CA LEU A 379 -21.37 -2.50 -5.82
C LEU A 379 -21.80 -1.36 -6.75
N GLU A 380 -22.46 -1.67 -7.88
CA GLU A 380 -22.87 -0.73 -8.92
C GLU A 380 -21.68 0.09 -9.48
N ILE A 381 -20.52 -0.56 -9.65
CA ILE A 381 -19.31 0.07 -10.21
C ILE A 381 -19.08 -0.39 -11.64
N THR A 382 -18.92 0.55 -12.55
CA THR A 382 -18.49 0.28 -13.91
C THR A 382 -16.99 0.03 -13.95
N HIS A 383 -16.58 -1.22 -14.24
CA HIS A 383 -15.19 -1.56 -14.39
C HIS A 383 -14.69 -1.24 -15.80
N VAL A 384 -13.69 -0.38 -15.90
CA VAL A 384 -13.09 0.08 -17.14
C VAL A 384 -11.63 -0.37 -17.21
N GLN A 385 -11.33 -1.24 -18.17
CA GLN A 385 -9.96 -1.72 -18.39
C GLN A 385 -9.35 -1.11 -19.66
N THR A 386 -8.03 -0.92 -19.65
CA THR A 386 -7.32 -0.40 -20.84
C THR A 386 -7.18 -1.42 -21.96
N ALA A 387 -7.19 -2.72 -21.63
CA ALA A 387 -7.10 -3.80 -22.60
C ALA A 387 -7.78 -5.07 -22.10
N VAL A 388 -8.36 -5.82 -23.00
CA VAL A 388 -8.89 -7.17 -22.74
C VAL A 388 -7.74 -8.16 -22.85
N ARG A 389 -7.48 -8.92 -21.79
CA ARG A 389 -6.52 -10.03 -21.83
C ARG A 389 -7.16 -11.27 -22.47
N GLY A 390 -6.37 -11.99 -23.23
CA GLY A 390 -6.74 -13.25 -23.85
C GLY A 390 -7.06 -13.13 -25.35
N ARG A 391 -7.27 -14.29 -25.99
CA ARG A 391 -7.63 -14.37 -27.41
C ARG A 391 -9.07 -13.91 -27.57
N GLN A 392 -9.30 -12.87 -28.33
CA GLN A 392 -10.64 -12.44 -28.67
C GLN A 392 -11.19 -13.35 -29.79
N ALA A 393 -12.46 -13.73 -29.68
CA ALA A 393 -13.13 -14.45 -30.73
C ALA A 393 -13.33 -13.51 -31.94
N GLU A 394 -13.13 -14.03 -33.14
CA GLU A 394 -13.32 -13.26 -34.40
C GLU A 394 -14.78 -12.82 -34.54
N VAL A 395 -15.70 -13.62 -34.05
CA VAL A 395 -17.13 -13.30 -33.99
C VAL A 395 -17.54 -13.11 -32.55
N SER A 396 -17.87 -11.87 -32.16
CA SER A 396 -18.39 -11.57 -30.82
C SER A 396 -19.90 -11.76 -30.77
N MET A 397 -20.37 -12.49 -29.76
CA MET A 397 -21.79 -12.55 -29.42
C MET A 397 -22.05 -11.46 -28.36
N GLU A 398 -22.95 -10.53 -28.69
CA GLU A 398 -23.37 -9.50 -27.72
C GLU A 398 -24.53 -10.07 -26.91
N ILE A 399 -24.32 -10.14 -25.57
CA ILE A 399 -25.33 -10.62 -24.64
C ILE A 399 -25.88 -9.41 -23.89
N GLU A 400 -27.20 -9.20 -23.96
CA GLU A 400 -27.89 -8.13 -23.25
C GLU A 400 -28.89 -8.74 -22.27
N GLU A 401 -28.92 -8.28 -21.04
CA GLU A 401 -29.91 -8.66 -20.04
C GLU A 401 -31.14 -7.77 -20.21
N VAL A 402 -32.29 -8.38 -20.44
CA VAL A 402 -33.57 -7.68 -20.63
C VAL A 402 -34.34 -7.59 -19.32
N SER A 403 -34.28 -8.65 -18.53
CA SER A 403 -34.81 -8.75 -17.16
C SER A 403 -34.02 -9.82 -16.42
N ASP A 404 -34.16 -9.90 -15.11
CA ASP A 404 -33.40 -10.84 -14.30
C ASP A 404 -33.44 -12.27 -14.86
N GLY A 405 -32.27 -12.76 -15.27
CA GLY A 405 -32.10 -14.08 -15.86
C GLY A 405 -32.66 -14.26 -17.26
N GLN A 406 -33.10 -13.21 -17.95
CA GLN A 406 -33.54 -13.23 -19.34
C GLN A 406 -32.59 -12.42 -20.22
N TYR A 407 -32.00 -13.08 -21.21
CA TYR A 407 -30.98 -12.46 -22.06
C TYR A 407 -31.42 -12.47 -23.52
N LYS A 408 -31.04 -11.44 -24.27
CA LYS A 408 -31.00 -11.42 -25.72
C LYS A 408 -29.55 -11.58 -26.18
N VAL A 409 -29.34 -12.44 -27.18
CA VAL A 409 -28.03 -12.65 -27.79
C VAL A 409 -28.06 -12.18 -29.22
N LYS A 410 -27.19 -11.23 -29.52
CA LYS A 410 -27.06 -10.63 -30.83
C LYS A 410 -25.75 -11.09 -31.49
N CYS A 411 -25.82 -11.70 -32.62
CA CYS A 411 -24.70 -11.89 -33.53
C CYS A 411 -24.79 -10.85 -34.68
N PRO A 412 -23.80 -10.73 -35.57
CA PRO A 412 -23.82 -9.75 -36.66
C PRO A 412 -25.07 -9.81 -37.56
N HIS A 413 -25.75 -10.94 -37.63
CA HIS A 413 -26.89 -11.14 -38.57
C HIS A 413 -28.22 -11.45 -37.88
N GLN A 414 -28.24 -11.85 -36.62
CA GLN A 414 -29.45 -12.25 -35.90
C GLN A 414 -29.44 -11.75 -34.45
N CYS A 415 -30.64 -11.52 -33.89
CA CYS A 415 -30.86 -11.25 -32.48
C CYS A 415 -31.96 -12.20 -31.95
N VAL A 416 -31.62 -13.03 -30.97
CA VAL A 416 -32.51 -14.06 -30.47
C VAL A 416 -32.61 -14.01 -28.94
N SER A 417 -33.74 -14.38 -28.37
CA SER A 417 -33.90 -14.52 -26.93
C SER A 417 -33.26 -15.82 -26.44
N SER A 418 -32.71 -15.81 -25.28
CA SER A 418 -32.14 -17.01 -24.66
C SER A 418 -33.16 -17.79 -23.85
N GLU A 419 -32.93 -19.08 -23.73
CA GLU A 419 -33.64 -19.99 -22.84
C GLU A 419 -32.70 -20.56 -21.78
N LYS A 420 -33.21 -20.80 -20.58
CA LYS A 420 -32.45 -21.45 -19.54
C LYS A 420 -32.25 -22.94 -19.83
N ALA A 421 -31.02 -23.43 -19.78
CA ALA A 421 -30.64 -24.81 -20.06
C ALA A 421 -29.79 -25.36 -18.88
N ARG A 422 -30.40 -26.00 -17.90
CA ARG A 422 -29.75 -26.52 -16.69
C ARG A 422 -28.92 -25.44 -15.97
N LYS A 423 -27.58 -25.52 -16.12
CA LYS A 423 -26.61 -24.60 -15.48
C LYS A 423 -26.21 -23.40 -16.37
N ARG A 424 -26.66 -23.37 -17.63
CA ARG A 424 -26.29 -22.37 -18.64
C ARG A 424 -27.52 -21.81 -19.29
N TYR A 425 -27.34 -20.82 -20.13
CA TYR A 425 -28.33 -20.30 -21.09
C TYR A 425 -27.97 -20.78 -22.47
N LYS A 426 -28.96 -20.91 -23.35
CA LYS A 426 -28.81 -21.24 -24.77
C LYS A 426 -29.55 -20.22 -25.63
N ALA A 427 -28.88 -19.77 -26.67
CA ALA A 427 -29.46 -18.95 -27.73
C ALA A 427 -29.50 -19.77 -29.03
N CYS A 428 -30.67 -19.92 -29.61
CA CYS A 428 -30.88 -20.73 -30.80
C CYS A 428 -31.06 -19.82 -32.00
N PHE A 429 -30.13 -19.90 -32.94
CA PHE A 429 -30.12 -19.12 -34.19
C PHE A 429 -30.69 -19.93 -35.35
N ASP A 430 -31.34 -19.23 -36.28
CA ASP A 430 -31.87 -19.82 -37.51
C ASP A 430 -30.71 -20.32 -38.40
N VAL A 431 -30.80 -21.57 -38.83
CA VAL A 431 -29.79 -22.25 -39.63
C VAL A 431 -29.70 -21.67 -41.05
N GLU A 432 -30.82 -21.28 -41.66
CA GLU A 432 -30.82 -20.79 -43.03
C GLU A 432 -30.07 -19.46 -43.14
N ILE A 433 -30.26 -18.57 -42.15
CA ILE A 433 -29.49 -17.33 -42.07
C ILE A 433 -28.00 -17.62 -41.75
N CYS A 434 -27.73 -18.60 -40.88
CA CYS A 434 -26.37 -18.99 -40.56
C CYS A 434 -25.61 -19.63 -41.73
N LYS A 435 -26.27 -20.33 -42.65
CA LYS A 435 -25.65 -20.89 -43.85
C LYS A 435 -25.14 -19.82 -44.80
N GLN A 436 -25.83 -18.67 -44.86
CA GLN A 436 -25.45 -17.53 -45.70
C GLN A 436 -24.46 -16.58 -45.03
N CYS A 437 -24.15 -16.80 -43.76
CA CYS A 437 -23.27 -15.92 -42.99
C CYS A 437 -21.79 -16.15 -43.36
N PRO A 438 -21.07 -15.10 -43.83
CA PRO A 438 -19.66 -15.21 -44.18
C PRO A 438 -18.76 -15.55 -43.00
N LEU A 439 -19.22 -15.29 -41.78
CA LEU A 439 -18.49 -15.56 -40.52
C LEU A 439 -18.81 -16.94 -39.93
N SER A 440 -19.55 -17.78 -40.66
CA SER A 440 -20.05 -19.08 -40.20
C SER A 440 -18.94 -20.01 -39.73
N SER A 441 -17.76 -20.00 -40.38
CA SER A 441 -16.60 -20.84 -40.05
C SER A 441 -15.94 -20.49 -38.70
N HIS A 442 -16.01 -19.22 -38.27
CA HIS A 442 -15.40 -18.71 -37.06
C HIS A 442 -16.40 -18.46 -35.93
N CYS A 443 -17.69 -18.81 -36.20
CA CYS A 443 -18.79 -18.55 -35.27
C CYS A 443 -18.72 -19.49 -34.05
N PRO A 444 -18.79 -18.98 -32.79
CA PRO A 444 -18.76 -19.79 -31.57
C PRO A 444 -20.05 -20.62 -31.36
N ALA A 445 -21.14 -20.31 -32.07
CA ALA A 445 -22.37 -21.12 -32.04
C ALA A 445 -22.18 -22.45 -32.74
N LYS A 446 -22.53 -23.55 -32.10
CA LYS A 446 -22.36 -24.91 -32.63
C LYS A 446 -23.56 -25.33 -33.49
N GLN A 447 -23.30 -25.91 -34.64
CA GLN A 447 -24.32 -26.49 -35.52
C GLN A 447 -24.99 -27.68 -34.82
N GLN A 448 -26.30 -27.69 -34.77
CA GLN A 448 -27.17 -28.82 -34.44
C GLN A 448 -28.11 -29.09 -35.63
N ARG A 449 -28.91 -30.16 -35.58
CA ARG A 449 -29.70 -30.60 -36.76
C ARG A 449 -30.42 -29.46 -37.46
N ASP A 450 -31.31 -28.75 -36.77
CA ASP A 450 -32.19 -27.73 -37.36
C ASP A 450 -31.88 -26.30 -36.88
N LYS A 451 -30.83 -26.11 -36.06
CA LYS A 451 -30.49 -24.82 -35.49
C LYS A 451 -29.01 -24.72 -35.18
N ARG A 452 -28.53 -23.50 -35.00
CA ARG A 452 -27.19 -23.22 -34.46
C ARG A 452 -27.33 -22.70 -33.05
N THR A 453 -26.64 -23.32 -32.08
CA THR A 453 -26.85 -23.04 -30.67
C THR A 453 -25.58 -22.46 -30.04
N TYR A 454 -25.72 -21.33 -29.40
CA TYR A 454 -24.68 -20.72 -28.56
C TYR A 454 -25.05 -20.90 -27.09
N TYR A 455 -24.13 -21.50 -26.33
CA TYR A 455 -24.26 -21.69 -24.89
C TYR A 455 -23.39 -20.68 -24.18
N PHE A 456 -23.96 -20.03 -23.17
CA PHE A 456 -23.25 -19.06 -22.33
C PHE A 456 -23.79 -19.13 -20.90
N ASP A 457 -23.04 -18.53 -19.97
CA ASP A 457 -23.45 -18.37 -18.59
C ASP A 457 -23.39 -16.88 -18.16
N ARG A 458 -23.63 -16.61 -16.87
CA ARG A 458 -23.57 -15.24 -16.38
C ARG A 458 -22.16 -14.65 -16.46
N SER A 459 -21.13 -15.48 -16.33
CA SER A 459 -19.73 -15.04 -16.45
C SER A 459 -19.41 -14.54 -17.85
N ASP A 460 -19.94 -15.22 -18.89
CA ASP A 460 -19.80 -14.78 -20.29
C ASP A 460 -20.49 -13.43 -20.52
N TYR A 461 -21.68 -13.24 -19.92
CA TYR A 461 -22.39 -11.95 -19.96
C TYR A 461 -21.58 -10.83 -19.32
N LEU A 462 -21.05 -11.05 -18.09
CA LEU A 462 -20.26 -10.05 -17.35
C LEU A 462 -18.96 -9.70 -18.09
N LEU A 463 -18.28 -10.71 -18.64
CA LEU A 463 -17.11 -10.49 -19.50
C LEU A 463 -17.47 -9.66 -20.74
N GLY A 464 -18.61 -9.98 -21.37
CA GLY A 464 -19.13 -9.20 -22.50
C GLY A 464 -19.45 -7.76 -22.13
N LYS A 465 -20.07 -7.53 -20.95
CA LYS A 465 -20.36 -6.21 -20.40
C LYS A 465 -19.07 -5.40 -20.17
N ARG A 466 -18.05 -6.00 -19.52
CA ARG A 466 -16.73 -5.38 -19.33
C ARG A 466 -16.07 -5.00 -20.67
N ASN A 467 -16.14 -5.87 -21.67
CA ASN A 467 -15.59 -5.60 -23.00
C ASN A 467 -16.31 -4.45 -23.70
N ARG A 468 -17.63 -4.34 -23.54
CA ARG A 468 -18.42 -3.21 -24.06
C ARG A 468 -18.03 -1.91 -23.37
N ASN A 469 -17.87 -1.91 -22.04
CA ASN A 469 -17.42 -0.74 -21.29
C ASN A 469 -16.12 -0.15 -21.84
N ILE A 470 -15.17 -1.01 -22.25
CA ILE A 470 -13.91 -0.56 -22.87
C ILE A 470 -14.15 0.08 -24.25
N LYS A 471 -15.01 -0.54 -25.08
CA LYS A 471 -15.26 -0.09 -26.46
C LYS A 471 -16.09 1.20 -26.52
N SER A 472 -17.03 1.36 -25.60
CA SER A 472 -17.95 2.51 -25.55
C SER A 472 -17.33 3.78 -24.97
N LEU A 473 -16.15 3.68 -24.34
CA LEU A 473 -15.50 4.84 -23.73
C LEU A 473 -15.04 5.87 -24.76
N PRO A 474 -15.32 7.15 -24.51
CA PRO A 474 -14.74 8.24 -25.27
C PRO A 474 -13.20 8.21 -25.20
N PRO A 475 -12.48 8.62 -26.27
CA PRO A 475 -11.01 8.60 -26.31
C PRO A 475 -10.36 9.35 -25.15
N GLU A 476 -11.00 10.40 -24.65
CA GLU A 476 -10.52 11.21 -23.52
C GLU A 476 -10.52 10.41 -22.21
N ARG A 477 -11.54 9.61 -21.95
CA ARG A 477 -11.63 8.76 -20.76
C ARG A 477 -10.62 7.60 -20.79
N ARG A 478 -10.23 7.11 -21.97
CA ARG A 478 -9.19 6.08 -22.10
C ARG A 478 -7.82 6.55 -21.60
N LYS A 479 -7.59 7.87 -21.55
CA LYS A 479 -6.34 8.48 -21.07
C LYS A 479 -6.29 8.62 -19.54
N LEU A 480 -7.38 8.36 -18.81
CA LEU A 480 -7.42 8.54 -17.35
C LEU A 480 -6.44 7.59 -16.64
N ARG A 481 -6.44 6.31 -17.01
CA ARG A 481 -5.59 5.30 -16.37
C ARG A 481 -4.08 5.57 -16.50
N PRO A 482 -3.51 5.90 -17.67
CA PRO A 482 -2.07 6.12 -17.79
C PRO A 482 -1.53 7.19 -16.84
N ASN A 483 -2.34 8.15 -16.43
CA ASN A 483 -1.90 9.23 -15.55
C ASN A 483 -1.51 8.74 -14.13
N ILE A 484 -1.98 7.57 -13.68
CA ILE A 484 -1.56 7.00 -12.39
C ILE A 484 -0.08 6.62 -12.37
N GLU A 485 0.55 6.44 -13.55
CA GLU A 485 1.98 6.16 -13.64
C GLU A 485 2.84 7.30 -13.07
N ALA A 486 2.34 8.54 -13.11
CA ALA A 486 2.98 9.68 -12.46
C ALA A 486 2.95 9.53 -10.93
N THR A 487 1.82 9.09 -10.38
CA THR A 487 1.66 8.79 -8.95
C THR A 487 2.59 7.65 -8.52
N VAL A 488 2.67 6.58 -9.30
CA VAL A 488 3.62 5.48 -9.06
C VAL A 488 5.07 5.98 -9.06
N LYS A 489 5.44 6.90 -9.97
CA LYS A 489 6.78 7.52 -9.96
C LYS A 489 7.04 8.33 -8.70
N GLU A 490 6.05 9.04 -8.16
CA GLU A 490 6.18 9.75 -6.88
C GLU A 490 6.48 8.77 -5.73
N PHE A 491 5.79 7.63 -5.66
CA PHE A 491 6.08 6.57 -4.68
C PHE A 491 7.48 5.96 -4.84
N THR A 492 7.92 5.76 -6.06
CA THR A 492 9.20 5.07 -6.34
C THR A 492 10.42 5.98 -6.34
N LYS A 493 10.22 7.30 -6.26
CA LYS A 493 11.31 8.29 -6.22
C LYS A 493 12.34 8.05 -5.10
N PRO A 494 11.96 7.63 -3.86
CA PRO A 494 12.91 7.33 -2.80
C PRO A 494 13.63 5.99 -2.95
N PHE A 495 13.33 5.17 -3.95
CA PHE A 495 14.00 3.89 -4.16
C PHE A 495 15.46 4.11 -4.54
N ASN A 496 16.32 3.18 -4.14
CA ASN A 496 17.72 3.23 -4.53
C ASN A 496 17.90 2.89 -6.03
N HIS A 497 19.13 3.04 -6.54
CA HIS A 497 19.46 2.75 -7.94
C HIS A 497 19.13 1.32 -8.40
N LYS A 498 18.96 0.37 -7.45
CA LYS A 498 18.55 -1.02 -7.72
C LYS A 498 17.02 -1.22 -7.63
N GLY A 499 16.25 -0.15 -7.43
CA GLY A 499 14.79 -0.20 -7.27
C GLY A 499 14.34 -0.78 -5.92
N LYS A 500 15.19 -0.76 -4.89
CA LYS A 500 14.88 -1.27 -3.55
C LYS A 500 14.45 -0.16 -2.61
N LEU A 501 13.50 -0.48 -1.73
CA LEU A 501 13.20 0.31 -0.54
C LEU A 501 14.36 0.27 0.46
N ARG A 502 14.38 1.20 1.41
CA ARG A 502 15.29 1.15 2.56
C ARG A 502 14.81 0.25 3.69
N VAL A 503 13.56 -0.19 3.65
CA VAL A 503 12.91 -1.01 4.68
C VAL A 503 12.81 -2.48 4.27
N ARG A 504 12.51 -3.34 5.26
CA ARG A 504 12.29 -4.77 5.13
C ARG A 504 11.01 -5.14 5.86
N GLY A 505 10.31 -6.16 5.38
CA GLY A 505 9.08 -6.68 5.96
C GLY A 505 7.82 -5.97 5.48
N LEU A 506 6.72 -6.70 5.52
CA LEU A 506 5.40 -6.27 5.04
C LEU A 506 4.94 -4.99 5.77
N PHE A 507 4.95 -5.02 7.11
CA PHE A 507 4.45 -3.90 7.91
C PHE A 507 5.22 -2.60 7.65
N LYS A 508 6.56 -2.63 7.59
CA LYS A 508 7.35 -1.42 7.32
C LYS A 508 7.12 -0.89 5.90
N THR A 509 6.82 -1.79 4.94
CA THR A 509 6.41 -1.40 3.60
C THR A 509 5.02 -0.75 3.60
N MET A 510 4.08 -1.24 4.45
CA MET A 510 2.77 -0.60 4.64
C MET A 510 2.92 0.81 5.24
N VAL A 511 3.73 0.95 6.30
CA VAL A 511 4.02 2.27 6.91
C VAL A 511 4.63 3.23 5.88
N TYR A 512 5.60 2.75 5.09
CA TYR A 512 6.18 3.52 3.99
C TYR A 512 5.12 3.98 2.98
N ALA A 513 4.29 3.06 2.51
CA ALA A 513 3.32 3.33 1.46
C ALA A 513 2.26 4.36 1.92
N HIS A 514 1.71 4.23 3.13
CA HIS A 514 0.74 5.20 3.66
C HIS A 514 1.39 6.55 3.98
N ALA A 515 2.60 6.57 4.55
CA ALA A 515 3.33 7.83 4.80
C ALA A 515 3.66 8.58 3.49
N MET A 516 4.01 7.85 2.43
CA MET A 516 4.21 8.43 1.09
C MET A 516 2.90 8.93 0.50
N ALA A 517 1.78 8.20 0.65
CA ALA A 517 0.47 8.65 0.18
C ALA A 517 0.04 9.97 0.85
N ILE A 518 0.20 10.07 2.18
CA ILE A 518 -0.03 11.32 2.93
C ILE A 518 0.84 12.44 2.34
N SER A 519 2.11 12.17 2.12
CA SER A 519 3.06 13.16 1.61
C SER A 519 2.75 13.61 0.18
N ILE A 520 2.32 12.69 -0.69
CA ILE A 520 1.94 12.97 -2.07
C ILE A 520 0.66 13.82 -2.09
N ASN A 521 -0.38 13.41 -1.33
CA ASN A 521 -1.61 14.17 -1.20
C ASN A 521 -1.33 15.57 -0.64
N PHE A 522 -0.56 15.69 0.44
CA PHE A 522 -0.13 16.98 0.97
C PHE A 522 0.59 17.83 -0.11
N GLY A 523 1.51 17.24 -0.87
CA GLY A 523 2.23 17.95 -1.92
C GLY A 523 1.32 18.46 -3.05
N ARG A 524 0.27 17.72 -3.38
CA ARG A 524 -0.75 18.11 -4.38
C ARG A 524 -1.63 19.25 -3.85
N VAL A 525 -2.13 19.09 -2.63
CA VAL A 525 -2.94 20.13 -1.94
C VAL A 525 -2.13 21.41 -1.79
N TRP A 526 -0.87 21.31 -1.38
CA TRP A 526 0.00 22.47 -1.22
C TRP A 526 0.23 23.24 -2.53
N ARG A 527 0.46 22.55 -3.65
CA ARG A 527 0.60 23.19 -4.98
C ARG A 527 -0.71 23.87 -5.38
N TYR A 528 -1.83 23.19 -5.21
CA TYR A 528 -3.16 23.74 -5.51
C TYR A 528 -3.44 25.00 -4.70
N MET A 529 -3.09 25.03 -3.42
CA MET A 529 -3.25 26.21 -2.57
C MET A 529 -2.35 27.37 -3.02
N ALA A 530 -1.14 27.10 -3.45
CA ALA A 530 -0.23 28.14 -3.95
C ALA A 530 -0.76 28.79 -5.24
N GLU A 531 -1.48 28.04 -6.06
CA GLU A 531 -2.13 28.52 -7.28
C GLU A 531 -3.49 29.19 -7.02
N ASN A 532 -4.15 28.87 -5.89
CA ASN A 532 -5.49 29.34 -5.51
C ASN A 532 -5.52 29.95 -4.09
N PRO A 533 -4.80 31.05 -3.82
CA PRO A 533 -4.65 31.60 -2.48
C PRO A 533 -5.97 32.10 -1.84
N ASP A 534 -6.91 32.60 -2.64
CA ASP A 534 -8.20 33.11 -2.16
C ASP A 534 -9.11 31.99 -1.63
N PHE A 535 -9.09 30.84 -2.27
CA PHE A 535 -9.81 29.65 -1.82
C PHE A 535 -9.32 29.16 -0.46
N PHE A 536 -8.01 29.15 -0.25
CA PHE A 536 -7.41 28.70 1.00
C PHE A 536 -7.72 29.66 2.18
N ALA A 537 -7.67 30.97 1.96
CA ALA A 537 -8.03 31.94 2.98
C ALA A 537 -9.48 31.75 3.45
N LEU A 538 -10.40 31.49 2.53
CA LEU A 538 -11.81 31.22 2.81
C LEU A 538 -12.01 29.86 3.53
N SER A 539 -11.31 28.82 3.11
CA SER A 539 -11.35 27.47 3.71
C SER A 539 -10.85 27.49 5.16
N ASN A 540 -9.74 28.16 5.44
CA ASN A 540 -9.23 28.32 6.81
C ASN A 540 -10.20 29.06 7.73
N PHE A 541 -10.88 30.06 7.20
CA PHE A 541 -11.91 30.81 7.93
C PHE A 541 -13.12 29.92 8.26
N LEU A 542 -13.61 29.15 7.29
CA LEU A 542 -14.78 28.27 7.44
C LEU A 542 -14.52 27.05 8.34
N CYS A 543 -13.30 26.54 8.35
CA CYS A 543 -12.94 25.37 9.14
C CYS A 543 -12.47 25.67 10.57
N GLY A 544 -12.50 26.92 11.00
CA GLY A 544 -12.03 27.32 12.35
C GLY A 544 -10.55 27.05 12.58
N ILE A 545 -9.75 26.95 11.52
CA ILE A 545 -8.29 26.68 11.56
C ILE A 545 -7.52 27.99 11.83
N LEU A 546 -8.13 29.01 12.38
CA LEU A 546 -7.39 30.11 12.96
C LEU A 546 -6.82 29.66 14.30
N PRO A 547 -5.51 29.41 14.42
CA PRO A 547 -4.91 29.34 15.73
C PRO A 547 -5.14 30.69 16.40
N CYS A 548 -5.50 30.69 17.65
CA CYS A 548 -5.71 31.89 18.48
C CYS A 548 -4.48 32.84 18.57
N LEU A 549 -3.47 32.68 17.76
CA LEU A 549 -2.14 33.26 17.94
C LEU A 549 -1.79 34.46 17.05
N PHE A 550 -2.57 34.81 16.00
CA PHE A 550 -2.20 35.95 15.13
C PHE A 550 -3.37 36.86 14.71
N ALA A 551 -4.33 37.02 15.58
CA ALA A 551 -5.58 37.74 15.30
C ALA A 551 -5.44 39.25 15.02
N ARG A 552 -4.26 39.86 15.04
CA ARG A 552 -4.15 41.33 14.85
C ARG A 552 -3.85 41.78 13.42
N ASN A 553 -3.12 41.01 12.63
CA ASN A 553 -2.74 41.45 11.28
C ASN A 553 -3.66 40.93 10.15
N SER A 554 -4.33 39.79 10.34
CA SER A 554 -5.23 39.23 9.32
C SER A 554 -6.57 39.96 9.19
N ARG A 555 -7.02 40.69 10.22
CA ARG A 555 -8.27 41.46 10.14
C ARG A 555 -8.25 42.57 9.07
N ASN A 556 -7.10 43.13 8.78
CA ASN A 556 -6.97 44.19 7.76
C ASN A 556 -6.89 43.63 6.34
N GLU A 557 -6.32 42.43 6.14
CA GLU A 557 -6.32 41.74 4.86
C GLU A 557 -7.69 41.17 4.53
N LEU A 558 -8.38 40.56 5.51
CA LEU A 558 -9.74 40.05 5.35
C LEU A 558 -10.76 41.19 5.04
N ARG A 559 -10.58 42.37 5.61
CA ARG A 559 -11.40 43.55 5.23
C ARG A 559 -11.19 43.94 3.76
N LYS A 560 -9.98 43.81 3.21
CA LYS A 560 -9.71 44.10 1.80
C LYS A 560 -10.34 43.06 0.86
N ILE A 561 -10.37 41.79 1.26
CA ILE A 561 -11.00 40.69 0.50
C ILE A 561 -12.53 40.87 0.51
N ILE A 562 -13.15 41.15 1.67
CA ILE A 562 -14.60 41.38 1.81
C ILE A 562 -15.06 42.64 1.05
N ILE A 563 -14.21 43.66 0.93
CA ILE A 563 -14.56 44.91 0.20
C ILE A 563 -14.43 44.69 -1.33
N ARG A 564 -13.57 43.80 -1.81
CA ARG A 564 -13.48 43.46 -3.24
C ARG A 564 -14.65 42.61 -3.73
N ASP A 565 -15.27 41.80 -2.87
CA ASP A 565 -16.37 40.90 -3.26
C ASP A 565 -17.78 41.56 -3.17
N LYS A 566 -17.89 42.76 -2.61
CA LYS A 566 -19.16 43.52 -2.60
C LYS A 566 -19.67 43.92 -3.99
N ASN A 567 -18.89 43.73 -5.04
CA ASN A 567 -19.29 43.98 -6.43
C ASN A 567 -19.77 42.72 -7.21
N ARG A 568 -19.88 41.55 -6.57
CA ARG A 568 -20.54 40.37 -7.13
C ARG A 568 -21.55 39.83 -6.12
N CYS A 569 -22.81 40.05 -6.42
CA CYS A 569 -23.99 39.74 -5.62
C CYS A 569 -24.12 38.28 -5.16
N TRP A 570 -24.80 38.14 -4.01
CA TRP A 570 -25.51 36.99 -3.45
C TRP A 570 -24.69 36.09 -2.49
N PHE A 571 -24.69 36.50 -1.22
CA PHE A 571 -25.09 35.71 -0.06
C PHE A 571 -24.91 36.54 1.22
N GLU A 572 -26.03 36.93 1.88
CA GLU A 572 -26.00 37.47 3.23
C GLU A 572 -25.78 36.33 4.25
N PRO A 573 -24.76 36.40 5.11
CA PRO A 573 -24.70 35.54 6.29
C PRO A 573 -25.42 36.24 7.45
N ARG A 574 -26.51 35.65 7.91
CA ARG A 574 -27.13 36.02 9.20
C ARG A 574 -26.16 35.67 10.33
N LEU A 575 -25.61 36.69 10.94
CA LEU A 575 -24.83 36.60 12.18
C LEU A 575 -25.76 36.31 13.35
N TYR A 576 -25.64 35.14 13.93
CA TYR A 576 -26.09 34.86 15.29
C TYR A 576 -24.92 35.04 16.26
N PHE A 577 -24.81 36.25 16.83
CA PHE A 577 -24.13 36.43 18.11
C PHE A 577 -25.21 36.39 19.20
N LYS A 578 -25.17 35.34 20.05
CA LYS A 578 -25.76 35.39 21.38
C LYS A 578 -24.65 35.35 22.41
N GLN A 579 -24.66 36.35 23.23
CA GLN A 579 -23.86 36.65 24.40
C GLN A 579 -23.76 35.45 25.36
N ALA A 580 -22.59 35.21 25.89
CA ALA A 580 -22.43 34.64 27.23
C ALA A 580 -21.41 35.49 27.96
N ALA A 581 -21.89 36.05 29.06
CA ALA A 581 -21.15 36.76 30.09
C ALA A 581 -20.20 35.82 30.84
#